data_9971c2d6c79594bf307a90b8e2c62d1f
#
_entry.id   9971c2d6c79594bf307a90b8e2c62d1f
#
_cell.length_a   1.000
_cell.length_b   1.000
_cell.length_c   1.000
_cell.angle_alpha   90.00
_cell.angle_beta   90.00
_cell.angle_gamma   90.00
#
_symmetry.space_group_name_H-M   'P 1'
#
loop_
_entity.id
_entity.type
_entity.pdbx_description
1 polymer ?
#
loop_
_entity_poly.entity_id
_entity_poly.type
_entity_poly.pdbx_seq_one_letter_code
_entity_poly.pdbx_strand_id
1 'polypeptide(L)'
;MNKESFMLGVSLTCLCVMLIGPKVLNVSHTLCETEPDTLKVEVVQPTPNFQLEAHQISSSLNKSKLKHLLIYTYALCQEYDVDYNLVKAIISTESSWNHKAVSKSDARGLMQIKPQTAFAEFKTPSGDLYDPYVNVTLGVMYLSKLTHKYSMNTLEKVLTAYSHGPTATKGYSGRYVENNFYVSAVLGKL
;
A
#
# COMPACT_ATOMS: atom_id res chain seq x y z
N MET A 1 28.35 18.66 60.10
CA MET A 1 27.20 17.70 60.27
C MET A 1 26.37 17.75 59.04
N ASN A 2 26.07 16.58 58.56
CA ASN A 2 25.24 16.14 57.44
C ASN A 2 25.74 16.32 56.00
N LYS A 3 26.13 15.15 55.54
CA LYS A 3 26.36 14.75 54.15
C LYS A 3 25.00 14.62 53.42
N GLU A 4 24.90 15.19 52.24
CA GLU A 4 23.91 14.70 51.27
C GLU A 4 24.62 14.44 49.96
N SER A 5 24.43 13.22 49.48
CA SER A 5 25.06 12.64 48.31
C SER A 5 24.46 13.19 47.03
N PHE A 6 25.29 13.72 46.15
CA PHE A 6 24.90 14.14 44.80
C PHE A 6 25.02 12.95 43.86
N MET A 7 23.88 12.37 43.47
CA MET A 7 23.80 11.33 42.44
C MET A 7 23.89 11.96 41.07
N LEU A 8 24.96 11.67 40.37
CA LEU A 8 25.16 11.99 38.95
C LEU A 8 24.19 11.14 38.10
N GLY A 9 23.22 11.80 37.52
CA GLY A 9 22.39 11.24 36.45
C GLY A 9 23.17 11.21 35.15
N VAL A 10 23.60 10.03 34.72
CA VAL A 10 24.18 9.79 33.40
C VAL A 10 23.04 9.79 32.38
N SER A 11 22.94 10.86 31.57
CA SER A 11 22.06 10.90 30.44
C SER A 11 22.60 10.00 29.34
N LEU A 12 22.00 8.83 29.22
CA LEU A 12 22.26 7.91 28.12
C LEU A 12 21.43 8.35 26.91
N THR A 13 22.04 9.14 26.03
CA THR A 13 21.47 9.43 24.72
C THR A 13 21.38 8.15 23.90
N CYS A 14 20.21 7.55 23.89
CA CYS A 14 19.90 6.39 23.06
C CYS A 14 19.86 6.83 21.60
N LEU A 15 20.92 6.51 20.85
CA LEU A 15 20.99 6.65 19.41
C LEU A 15 20.03 5.62 18.81
N CYS A 16 18.82 6.06 18.45
CA CYS A 16 17.83 5.22 17.81
C CYS A 16 18.23 4.98 16.35
N VAL A 17 19.00 3.91 16.11
CA VAL A 17 19.20 3.39 14.75
C VAL A 17 17.89 2.74 14.32
N MET A 18 17.18 3.38 13.42
CA MET A 18 15.99 2.80 12.80
C MET A 18 16.40 1.65 11.89
N LEU A 19 16.50 0.45 12.44
CA LEU A 19 16.47 -0.78 11.65
C LEU A 19 15.01 -1.10 11.38
N ILE A 20 14.59 -0.88 10.13
CA ILE A 20 13.28 -1.34 9.63
C ILE A 20 13.38 -2.86 9.47
N GLY A 21 13.07 -3.59 10.53
CA GLY A 21 12.88 -5.05 10.50
C GLY A 21 11.40 -5.39 10.66
N PRO A 22 10.93 -6.54 10.15
CA PRO A 22 9.53 -6.91 10.26
C PRO A 22 9.13 -7.08 11.73
N LYS A 23 8.19 -6.27 12.21
CA LYS A 23 7.59 -6.45 13.54
C LYS A 23 6.79 -7.74 13.55
N VAL A 24 7.37 -8.79 14.10
CA VAL A 24 6.61 -9.96 14.53
C VAL A 24 5.83 -9.55 15.78
N LEU A 25 4.52 -9.45 15.67
CA LEU A 25 3.63 -9.20 16.80
C LEU A 25 3.63 -10.44 17.71
N ASN A 26 4.45 -10.40 18.77
CA ASN A 26 4.30 -11.29 19.91
C ASN A 26 3.16 -10.75 20.77
N VAL A 27 2.05 -11.46 20.80
CA VAL A 27 0.95 -11.21 21.71
C VAL A 27 1.32 -11.76 23.07
N SER A 28 1.85 -10.91 23.95
CA SER A 28 2.02 -11.23 25.37
C SER A 28 0.71 -10.94 26.08
N HIS A 29 0.03 -11.97 26.60
CA HIS A 29 -1.10 -11.80 27.52
C HIS A 29 -0.60 -11.18 28.83
N THR A 30 -0.94 -9.92 29.07
CA THR A 30 -0.91 -9.34 30.41
C THR A 30 -2.35 -9.12 30.83
N LEU A 31 -2.82 -9.94 31.77
CA LEU A 31 -4.10 -9.73 32.42
C LEU A 31 -4.00 -8.49 33.29
N CYS A 32 -4.68 -7.43 32.94
CA CYS A 32 -4.96 -6.31 33.83
C CYS A 32 -6.46 -6.23 33.99
N GLU A 33 -6.95 -6.59 35.18
CA GLU A 33 -8.34 -6.41 35.59
C GLU A 33 -8.59 -4.94 35.83
N THR A 34 -9.49 -4.30 35.03
CA THR A 34 -10.29 -3.15 35.46
C THR A 34 -11.44 -2.93 34.47
N GLU A 35 -12.68 -2.95 35.00
CA GLU A 35 -13.97 -2.35 34.55
C GLU A 35 -14.54 -2.76 33.17
N PRO A 36 -15.86 -2.98 33.07
CA PRO A 36 -16.51 -3.42 31.84
C PRO A 36 -16.76 -2.23 30.92
N ASP A 37 -15.72 -1.83 30.18
CA ASP A 37 -15.90 -0.91 29.08
C ASP A 37 -16.12 -1.71 27.80
N THR A 38 -17.15 -1.32 27.07
CA THR A 38 -17.66 -1.91 25.84
C THR A 38 -16.59 -2.58 24.99
N LEU A 39 -16.62 -3.93 24.89
CA LEU A 39 -15.85 -4.73 23.95
C LEU A 39 -16.09 -4.21 22.53
N LYS A 40 -15.21 -3.34 22.05
CA LYS A 40 -15.07 -3.11 20.61
C LYS A 40 -14.54 -4.41 20.03
N VAL A 41 -15.43 -5.23 19.52
CA VAL A 41 -15.04 -6.38 18.70
C VAL A 41 -14.37 -5.82 17.46
N GLU A 42 -13.05 -5.74 17.51
CA GLU A 42 -12.25 -5.45 16.32
C GLU A 42 -12.46 -6.63 15.38
N VAL A 43 -13.21 -6.43 14.31
CA VAL A 43 -13.41 -7.45 13.27
C VAL A 43 -12.09 -7.61 12.55
N VAL A 44 -11.25 -8.50 13.08
CA VAL A 44 -10.00 -8.88 12.42
C VAL A 44 -10.37 -9.56 11.10
N GLN A 45 -10.18 -8.88 10.00
CA GLN A 45 -10.37 -9.47 8.68
C GLN A 45 -9.46 -10.69 8.54
N PRO A 46 -9.97 -11.83 8.08
CA PRO A 46 -9.14 -13.03 7.94
C PRO A 46 -7.97 -12.73 6.99
N THR A 47 -6.76 -13.09 7.43
CA THR A 47 -5.57 -12.94 6.58
C THR A 47 -5.72 -13.75 5.29
N PRO A 48 -5.37 -13.21 4.11
CA PRO A 48 -5.48 -13.91 2.84
C PRO A 48 -4.66 -15.21 2.79
N ASN A 49 -5.14 -16.22 2.08
CA ASN A 49 -4.36 -17.41 1.81
C ASN A 49 -3.40 -17.16 0.63
N PHE A 50 -2.26 -16.54 0.91
CA PHE A 50 -1.27 -16.14 -0.10
C PHE A 50 -0.72 -17.31 -0.93
N GLN A 51 -0.72 -18.55 -0.41
CA GLN A 51 -0.29 -19.72 -1.17
C GLN A 51 -1.30 -20.06 -2.24
N LEU A 52 -2.59 -20.05 -1.90
CA LEU A 52 -3.67 -20.32 -2.84
C LEU A 52 -3.75 -19.20 -3.90
N GLU A 53 -3.72 -17.94 -3.47
CA GLU A 53 -3.74 -16.78 -4.38
C GLU A 53 -2.58 -16.83 -5.38
N ALA A 54 -1.35 -17.12 -4.93
CA ALA A 54 -0.20 -17.22 -5.80
C ALA A 54 -0.34 -18.36 -6.84
N HIS A 55 -1.04 -19.46 -6.51
CA HIS A 55 -1.32 -20.53 -7.47
C HIS A 55 -2.37 -20.12 -8.52
N GLN A 56 -3.38 -19.37 -8.12
CA GLN A 56 -4.48 -18.95 -8.99
C GLN A 56 -4.08 -17.82 -9.96
N ILE A 57 -3.17 -16.93 -9.55
CA ILE A 57 -2.75 -15.80 -10.37
C ILE A 57 -1.77 -16.26 -11.46
N SER A 58 -2.09 -15.96 -12.73
CA SER A 58 -1.11 -16.04 -13.83
C SER A 58 -0.20 -14.82 -13.78
N SER A 59 1.10 -15.00 -13.65
CA SER A 59 2.07 -13.92 -13.49
C SER A 59 3.37 -14.21 -14.21
N SER A 60 4.09 -13.15 -14.59
CA SER A 60 5.48 -13.25 -15.08
C SER A 60 6.50 -13.61 -13.98
N LEU A 61 6.11 -13.56 -12.73
CA LEU A 61 6.90 -14.01 -11.58
C LEU A 61 6.65 -15.52 -11.32
N ASN A 62 7.67 -16.22 -10.82
CA ASN A 62 7.44 -17.58 -10.33
C ASN A 62 6.58 -17.56 -9.05
N LYS A 63 5.95 -18.70 -8.74
CA LYS A 63 4.94 -18.77 -7.65
C LYS A 63 5.48 -18.42 -6.28
N SER A 64 6.74 -18.75 -5.98
CA SER A 64 7.38 -18.39 -4.71
C SER A 64 7.59 -16.87 -4.59
N LYS A 65 8.15 -16.23 -5.62
CA LYS A 65 8.32 -14.77 -5.65
C LYS A 65 6.97 -14.05 -5.59
N LEU A 66 5.98 -14.56 -6.32
CA LEU A 66 4.63 -14.00 -6.31
C LEU A 66 4.01 -14.09 -4.92
N LYS A 67 4.11 -15.23 -4.23
CA LYS A 67 3.64 -15.37 -2.85
C LYS A 67 4.27 -14.34 -1.92
N HIS A 68 5.59 -14.16 -1.97
CA HIS A 68 6.27 -13.16 -1.14
C HIS A 68 5.82 -11.73 -1.47
N LEU A 69 5.62 -11.44 -2.76
CA LEU A 69 5.09 -10.15 -3.18
C LEU A 69 3.67 -9.90 -2.67
N LEU A 70 2.78 -10.91 -2.67
CA LEU A 70 1.43 -10.80 -2.13
C LEU A 70 1.44 -10.51 -0.63
N ILE A 71 2.29 -11.22 0.14
CA ILE A 71 2.49 -10.97 1.58
C ILE A 71 2.96 -9.53 1.81
N TYR A 72 3.97 -9.10 1.05
CA TYR A 72 4.50 -7.74 1.12
C TYR A 72 3.43 -6.70 0.78
N THR A 73 2.68 -6.92 -0.31
CA THR A 73 1.59 -6.02 -0.73
C THR A 73 0.52 -5.91 0.35
N TYR A 74 0.14 -7.02 0.97
CA TYR A 74 -0.84 -7.02 2.05
C TYR A 74 -0.37 -6.17 3.24
N ALA A 75 0.86 -6.39 3.72
CA ALA A 75 1.44 -5.61 4.81
C ALA A 75 1.49 -4.11 4.48
N LEU A 76 1.89 -3.77 3.26
CA LEU A 76 1.94 -2.40 2.78
C LEU A 76 0.54 -1.75 2.73
N CYS A 77 -0.47 -2.51 2.30
CA CYS A 77 -1.85 -2.04 2.27
C CYS A 77 -2.39 -1.71 3.68
N GLN A 78 -2.02 -2.51 4.68
CA GLN A 78 -2.35 -2.22 6.08
C GLN A 78 -1.63 -0.96 6.59
N GLU A 79 -0.38 -0.74 6.20
CA GLU A 79 0.39 0.44 6.61
C GLU A 79 -0.17 1.73 6.02
N TYR A 80 -0.62 1.71 4.76
CA TYR A 80 -1.07 2.89 4.02
C TYR A 80 -2.59 3.07 3.97
N ASP A 81 -3.36 2.25 4.69
CA ASP A 81 -4.82 2.26 4.71
C ASP A 81 -5.43 2.18 3.29
N VAL A 82 -5.01 1.16 2.54
CA VAL A 82 -5.47 0.86 1.18
C VAL A 82 -6.04 -0.55 1.13
N ASP A 83 -7.16 -0.74 0.46
CA ASP A 83 -7.76 -2.06 0.29
C ASP A 83 -6.86 -2.98 -0.55
N TYR A 84 -6.49 -4.15 0.01
CA TYR A 84 -5.64 -5.14 -0.64
C TYR A 84 -6.27 -5.72 -1.91
N ASN A 85 -7.60 -5.96 -1.90
CA ASN A 85 -8.29 -6.48 -3.07
C ASN A 85 -8.31 -5.44 -4.19
N LEU A 86 -8.46 -4.16 -3.84
CA LEU A 86 -8.34 -3.06 -4.79
C LEU A 86 -6.96 -3.04 -5.48
N VAL A 87 -5.88 -3.19 -4.72
CA VAL A 87 -4.53 -3.24 -5.28
C VAL A 87 -4.37 -4.42 -6.23
N LYS A 88 -4.86 -5.62 -5.88
CA LYS A 88 -4.85 -6.79 -6.77
C LYS A 88 -5.66 -6.56 -8.05
N ALA A 89 -6.83 -5.95 -7.95
CA ALA A 89 -7.69 -5.62 -9.10
C ALA A 89 -6.99 -4.63 -10.04
N ILE A 90 -6.32 -3.61 -9.50
CA ILE A 90 -5.52 -2.66 -10.27
C ILE A 90 -4.37 -3.38 -10.97
N ILE A 91 -3.54 -4.16 -10.27
CA ILE A 91 -2.43 -4.91 -10.89
C ILE A 91 -2.93 -5.82 -12.01
N SER A 92 -4.04 -6.50 -11.78
CA SER A 92 -4.67 -7.37 -12.79
C SER A 92 -5.15 -6.58 -14.03
N THR A 93 -5.60 -5.35 -13.85
CA THR A 93 -6.09 -4.48 -14.93
C THR A 93 -4.93 -3.84 -15.69
N GLU A 94 -3.93 -3.34 -14.97
CA GLU A 94 -2.81 -2.57 -15.53
C GLU A 94 -1.81 -3.44 -16.29
N SER A 95 -1.46 -4.60 -15.77
CA SER A 95 -0.36 -5.40 -16.32
C SER A 95 -0.68 -6.89 -16.49
N SER A 96 -1.85 -7.35 -16.05
CA SER A 96 -2.14 -8.79 -15.91
C SER A 96 -1.02 -9.50 -15.16
N TRP A 97 -0.49 -8.91 -14.10
CA TRP A 97 0.61 -9.40 -13.26
C TRP A 97 1.95 -9.55 -13.99
N ASN A 98 2.16 -8.84 -15.10
CA ASN A 98 3.46 -8.78 -15.79
C ASN A 98 4.32 -7.61 -15.26
N HIS A 99 5.34 -7.92 -14.45
CA HIS A 99 6.22 -6.89 -13.87
C HIS A 99 7.10 -6.17 -14.91
N LYS A 100 7.19 -6.70 -16.14
CA LYS A 100 7.93 -6.07 -17.25
C LYS A 100 7.02 -5.33 -18.23
N ALA A 101 5.73 -5.18 -17.91
CA ALA A 101 4.80 -4.49 -18.80
C ALA A 101 5.20 -3.02 -19.01
N VAL A 102 5.06 -2.57 -20.26
CA VAL A 102 5.25 -1.16 -20.65
C VAL A 102 4.10 -0.76 -21.56
N SER A 103 3.44 0.34 -21.23
CA SER A 103 2.37 0.90 -22.07
C SER A 103 2.92 1.82 -23.17
N LYS A 104 2.07 2.16 -24.14
CA LYS A 104 2.40 3.15 -25.19
C LYS A 104 2.73 4.54 -24.61
N SER A 105 2.26 4.87 -23.42
CA SER A 105 2.51 6.12 -22.72
C SER A 105 3.63 6.03 -21.68
N ASP A 106 4.48 5.00 -21.78
CA ASP A 106 5.64 4.73 -20.91
C ASP A 106 5.27 4.49 -19.43
N ALA A 107 4.06 3.99 -19.16
CA ALA A 107 3.76 3.45 -17.84
C ALA A 107 4.38 2.05 -17.69
N ARG A 108 4.96 1.73 -16.52
CA ARG A 108 5.83 0.56 -16.34
C ARG A 108 5.45 -0.28 -15.14
N GLY A 109 5.69 -1.57 -15.25
CA GLY A 109 5.60 -2.55 -14.16
C GLY A 109 4.18 -2.98 -13.79
N LEU A 110 4.03 -3.58 -12.63
CA LEU A 110 2.78 -4.21 -12.17
C LEU A 110 1.60 -3.25 -12.08
N MET A 111 1.83 -2.07 -11.52
CA MET A 111 0.81 -1.03 -11.31
C MET A 111 0.90 0.11 -12.33
N GLN A 112 1.67 -0.08 -13.43
CA GLN A 112 1.80 0.85 -14.55
C GLN A 112 2.11 2.29 -14.11
N ILE A 113 3.14 2.44 -13.27
CA ILE A 113 3.58 3.76 -12.80
C ILE A 113 4.38 4.46 -13.91
N LYS A 114 4.03 5.71 -14.20
CA LYS A 114 4.79 6.54 -15.14
C LYS A 114 6.06 7.08 -14.48
N PRO A 115 7.21 7.13 -15.21
CA PRO A 115 8.44 7.72 -14.69
C PRO A 115 8.27 9.14 -14.14
N GLN A 116 7.47 9.96 -14.82
CA GLN A 116 7.17 11.31 -14.34
C GLN A 116 6.45 11.32 -13.00
N THR A 117 5.48 10.38 -12.78
CA THR A 117 4.76 10.24 -11.51
C THR A 117 5.72 9.77 -10.42
N ALA A 118 6.54 8.75 -10.70
CA ALA A 118 7.53 8.25 -9.75
C ALA A 118 8.51 9.35 -9.30
N PHE A 119 9.02 10.13 -10.23
CA PHE A 119 9.93 11.23 -9.92
C PHE A 119 9.22 12.40 -9.21
N ALA A 120 8.10 12.87 -9.73
CA ALA A 120 7.39 14.03 -9.19
C ALA A 120 6.88 13.78 -7.78
N GLU A 121 6.27 12.61 -7.53
CA GLU A 121 5.62 12.30 -6.27
C GLU A 121 6.57 11.68 -5.22
N PHE A 122 7.59 10.93 -5.65
CA PHE A 122 8.40 10.09 -4.75
C PHE A 122 9.92 10.22 -4.94
N LYS A 123 10.38 11.00 -5.92
CA LYS A 123 11.81 11.15 -6.28
C LYS A 123 12.50 9.84 -6.64
N THR A 124 11.73 8.86 -7.12
CA THR A 124 12.24 7.53 -7.49
C THR A 124 12.76 7.52 -8.93
N PRO A 125 13.96 6.96 -9.19
CA PRO A 125 14.49 6.78 -10.53
C PRO A 125 13.62 5.86 -11.40
N SER A 126 13.53 6.14 -12.69
CA SER A 126 12.67 5.39 -13.62
C SER A 126 13.12 3.94 -13.87
N GLY A 127 14.38 3.61 -13.63
CA GLY A 127 14.91 2.25 -13.79
C GLY A 127 14.32 1.25 -12.81
N ASP A 128 13.99 1.70 -11.61
CA ASP A 128 13.48 0.84 -10.54
C ASP A 128 12.01 0.41 -10.74
N LEU A 129 11.31 1.01 -11.70
CA LEU A 129 9.88 0.71 -11.96
C LEU A 129 9.62 -0.72 -12.48
N TYR A 130 10.64 -1.45 -12.87
CA TYR A 130 10.54 -2.87 -13.21
C TYR A 130 10.74 -3.81 -12.02
N ASP A 131 11.26 -3.31 -10.90
CA ASP A 131 11.26 -4.07 -9.66
C ASP A 131 9.83 -4.17 -9.11
N PRO A 132 9.31 -5.39 -8.90
CA PRO A 132 7.91 -5.56 -8.49
C PRO A 132 7.61 -4.96 -7.11
N TYR A 133 8.57 -4.98 -6.19
CA TYR A 133 8.39 -4.41 -4.84
C TYR A 133 8.38 -2.88 -4.89
N VAL A 134 9.32 -2.27 -5.60
CA VAL A 134 9.35 -0.81 -5.80
C VAL A 134 8.07 -0.35 -6.48
N ASN A 135 7.65 -1.04 -7.54
CA ASN A 135 6.47 -0.67 -8.31
C ASN A 135 5.17 -0.72 -7.49
N VAL A 136 4.97 -1.80 -6.73
CA VAL A 136 3.80 -1.95 -5.84
C VAL A 136 3.84 -0.92 -4.72
N THR A 137 5.01 -0.66 -4.12
CA THR A 137 5.15 0.38 -3.08
C THR A 137 4.70 1.73 -3.60
N LEU A 138 5.19 2.16 -4.75
CA LEU A 138 4.81 3.45 -5.34
C LEU A 138 3.32 3.51 -5.69
N GLY A 139 2.75 2.42 -6.20
CA GLY A 139 1.33 2.31 -6.52
C GLY A 139 0.43 2.44 -5.30
N VAL A 140 0.73 1.72 -4.22
CA VAL A 140 -0.02 1.78 -2.95
C VAL A 140 0.10 3.16 -2.30
N MET A 141 1.31 3.71 -2.22
CA MET A 141 1.53 5.06 -1.72
C MET A 141 0.78 6.12 -2.55
N TYR A 142 0.69 5.93 -3.87
CA TYR A 142 -0.05 6.84 -4.73
C TYR A 142 -1.56 6.73 -4.50
N LEU A 143 -2.12 5.54 -4.35
CA LEU A 143 -3.53 5.33 -3.99
C LEU A 143 -3.87 5.99 -2.65
N SER A 144 -3.07 5.77 -1.61
CA SER A 144 -3.22 6.44 -0.31
C SER A 144 -3.20 7.97 -0.45
N LYS A 145 -2.27 8.50 -1.23
CA LYS A 145 -2.20 9.95 -1.54
C LYS A 145 -3.46 10.46 -2.23
N LEU A 146 -4.02 9.73 -3.18
CA LEU A 146 -5.24 10.12 -3.89
C LEU A 146 -6.41 10.22 -2.94
N THR A 147 -6.54 9.29 -2.01
CA THR A 147 -7.60 9.28 -1.01
C THR A 147 -7.43 10.40 0.01
N HIS A 148 -6.27 10.48 0.65
CA HIS A 148 -6.07 11.36 1.81
C HIS A 148 -5.65 12.77 1.41
N LYS A 149 -4.63 12.92 0.57
CA LYS A 149 -4.08 14.24 0.20
C LYS A 149 -4.92 14.97 -0.85
N TYR A 150 -5.43 14.24 -1.84
CA TYR A 150 -6.22 14.83 -2.93
C TYR A 150 -7.72 14.77 -2.66
N SER A 151 -8.14 14.21 -1.51
CA SER A 151 -9.53 14.15 -1.04
C SER A 151 -10.49 13.53 -2.06
N MET A 152 -10.05 12.47 -2.72
CA MET A 152 -10.90 11.67 -3.62
C MET A 152 -11.80 10.78 -2.76
N ASN A 153 -12.99 11.27 -2.45
CA ASN A 153 -13.91 10.70 -1.45
C ASN A 153 -14.77 9.54 -1.93
N THR A 154 -14.61 9.09 -3.17
CA THR A 154 -15.25 7.88 -3.70
C THR A 154 -14.24 7.03 -4.44
N LEU A 155 -14.46 5.71 -4.49
CA LEU A 155 -13.59 4.77 -5.17
C LEU A 155 -13.46 5.10 -6.67
N GLU A 156 -14.55 5.46 -7.31
CA GLU A 156 -14.56 5.84 -8.73
C GLU A 156 -13.67 7.07 -8.99
N LYS A 157 -13.69 8.06 -8.09
CA LYS A 157 -12.81 9.23 -8.19
C LYS A 157 -11.34 8.86 -7.97
N VAL A 158 -11.05 7.98 -7.01
CA VAL A 158 -9.70 7.48 -6.77
C VAL A 158 -9.18 6.78 -8.02
N LEU A 159 -9.96 5.87 -8.61
CA LEU A 159 -9.59 5.13 -9.81
C LEU A 159 -9.45 6.05 -11.04
N THR A 160 -10.36 7.02 -11.20
CA THR A 160 -10.25 8.02 -12.27
C THR A 160 -9.00 8.86 -12.11
N ALA A 161 -8.69 9.29 -10.88
CA ALA A 161 -7.48 10.06 -10.59
C ALA A 161 -6.21 9.23 -10.77
N TYR A 162 -6.26 7.94 -10.47
CA TYR A 162 -5.14 7.02 -10.70
C TYR A 162 -4.78 6.96 -12.18
N SER A 163 -5.77 6.78 -13.06
CA SER A 163 -5.57 6.63 -14.50
C SER A 163 -5.31 7.95 -15.26
N HIS A 164 -5.95 9.06 -14.86
CA HIS A 164 -5.91 10.34 -15.57
C HIS A 164 -5.17 11.45 -14.83
N GLY A 165 -4.81 11.21 -13.57
CA GLY A 165 -4.21 12.20 -12.68
C GLY A 165 -5.24 13.02 -11.89
N PRO A 166 -4.87 13.48 -10.68
CA PRO A 166 -5.79 14.15 -9.78
C PRO A 166 -6.25 15.53 -10.28
N THR A 167 -5.42 16.23 -11.04
CA THR A 167 -5.77 17.55 -11.62
C THR A 167 -6.84 17.42 -12.69
N ALA A 168 -6.70 16.45 -13.57
CA ALA A 168 -7.70 16.18 -14.61
C ALA A 168 -9.03 15.75 -13.96
N THR A 169 -8.98 14.91 -12.95
CA THR A 169 -10.19 14.37 -12.28
C THR A 169 -11.01 15.45 -11.57
N LYS A 170 -10.41 16.52 -11.08
CA LYS A 170 -11.13 17.64 -10.45
C LYS A 170 -12.10 18.35 -11.42
N GLY A 171 -11.83 18.32 -12.72
CA GLY A 171 -12.68 18.89 -13.75
C GLY A 171 -13.78 17.96 -14.26
N TYR A 172 -13.80 16.70 -13.85
CA TYR A 172 -14.75 15.72 -14.37
C TYR A 172 -16.07 15.73 -13.59
N SER A 173 -17.20 15.74 -14.33
CA SER A 173 -18.52 15.55 -13.75
C SER A 173 -18.71 14.09 -13.31
N GLY A 174 -19.65 13.84 -12.37
CA GLY A 174 -19.96 12.50 -11.89
C GLY A 174 -20.22 11.48 -13.01
N ARG A 175 -20.93 11.90 -14.07
CA ARG A 175 -21.23 11.03 -15.23
C ARG A 175 -19.97 10.54 -15.97
N TYR A 176 -18.91 11.36 -16.05
CA TYR A 176 -17.64 10.94 -16.67
C TYR A 176 -16.92 9.90 -15.79
N VAL A 177 -16.97 10.08 -14.48
CA VAL A 177 -16.37 9.15 -13.51
C VAL A 177 -17.07 7.79 -13.59
N GLU A 178 -18.40 7.77 -13.61
CA GLU A 178 -19.21 6.54 -13.64
C GLU A 178 -19.06 5.73 -14.94
N ASN A 179 -18.89 6.41 -16.09
CA ASN A 179 -18.76 5.76 -17.41
C ASN A 179 -17.30 5.53 -17.85
N ASN A 180 -16.35 5.62 -16.93
CA ASN A 180 -14.94 5.41 -17.25
C ASN A 180 -14.67 3.90 -17.39
N PHE A 181 -14.25 3.48 -18.60
CA PHE A 181 -13.91 2.07 -18.89
C PHE A 181 -12.89 1.48 -17.91
N TYR A 182 -11.89 2.26 -17.50
CA TYR A 182 -10.90 1.84 -16.54
C TYR A 182 -11.52 1.53 -15.16
N VAL A 183 -12.39 2.43 -14.69
CA VAL A 183 -13.12 2.24 -13.42
C VAL A 183 -13.92 0.94 -13.47
N SER A 184 -14.73 0.76 -14.53
CA SER A 184 -15.53 -0.47 -14.71
C SER A 184 -14.66 -1.73 -14.78
N ALA A 185 -13.51 -1.66 -15.44
CA ALA A 185 -12.58 -2.79 -15.55
C ALA A 185 -11.94 -3.19 -14.22
N VAL A 186 -11.66 -2.23 -13.34
CA VAL A 186 -11.13 -2.51 -11.98
C VAL A 186 -12.26 -3.02 -11.07
N LEU A 187 -13.40 -2.34 -11.05
CA LEU A 187 -14.54 -2.75 -10.21
C LEU A 187 -15.05 -4.16 -10.55
N GLY A 188 -15.00 -4.56 -11.81
CA GLY A 188 -15.36 -5.91 -12.24
C GLY A 188 -14.40 -7.02 -11.77
N LYS A 189 -13.29 -6.67 -11.09
CA LYS A 189 -12.30 -7.60 -10.55
C LYS A 189 -12.21 -7.57 -9.01
N LEU A 190 -13.01 -6.72 -8.36
CA LEU A 190 -13.18 -6.70 -6.90
C LEU A 190 -14.14 -7.81 -6.46
#